data_bed4fa236dc240eab59c276a13c8ad68
#
_entry.id   bed4fa236dc240eab59c276a13c8ad68
#
_cell.length_a   1.000
_cell.length_b   1.000
_cell.length_c   1.000
_cell.angle_alpha   90.00
_cell.angle_beta   90.00
_cell.angle_gamma   90.00
#
_symmetry.space_group_name_H-M   'P 1'
#
loop_
_entity.id
_entity.type
_entity.pdbx_description
1 polymer ?
#
loop_
_entity_poly.entity_id
_entity_poly.type
_entity_poly.pdbx_seq_one_letter_code
_entity_poly.pdbx_strand_id
1 'polypeptide(L)'
;DQIIKKDDSLQNSILENFLSQKEPINKEILNELEKLYGEEYQTFTKVQKAYLEKNLNNFQVITQRVLTRLGYPPLAAKLKIGGANVIEFMFHPDGSITNLRVTNSSGYEVFDKYSLELIEIAYKDYPRPTTSTKLKFNVRYQLY
;
A
#
# COMPACT_ATOMS: atom_id res chain seq x y z
N ASP A 1 39.13 5.47 10.09
CA ASP A 1 39.39 4.59 9.01
C ASP A 1 38.57 3.34 9.05
N GLN A 2 38.77 2.52 10.08
CA GLN A 2 37.92 1.39 10.32
C GLN A 2 36.49 1.80 10.56
N ILE A 3 36.31 2.94 11.16
CA ILE A 3 34.98 3.51 11.37
C ILE A 3 34.31 3.79 10.05
N ILE A 4 35.04 4.30 9.08
CA ILE A 4 34.52 4.60 7.74
C ILE A 4 34.14 3.33 7.01
N LYS A 5 34.96 2.28 7.11
CA LYS A 5 34.69 1.00 6.47
C LYS A 5 33.47 0.30 7.06
N LYS A 6 33.22 0.53 8.35
CA LYS A 6 32.07 -0.06 9.03
C LYS A 6 30.82 0.78 8.88
N ASP A 7 30.95 1.92 8.22
CA ASP A 7 29.92 2.94 8.21
C ASP A 7 28.59 2.42 7.70
N ASP A 8 28.58 1.78 6.54
CA ASP A 8 27.34 1.31 5.95
C ASP A 8 26.69 0.25 6.83
N SER A 9 27.47 -0.70 7.33
CA SER A 9 26.95 -1.75 8.20
C SER A 9 26.49 -1.19 9.53
N LEU A 10 27.28 -0.27 10.11
CA LEU A 10 26.94 0.36 11.38
C LEU A 10 25.71 1.25 11.24
N GLN A 11 25.62 2.04 10.17
CA GLN A 11 24.47 2.88 9.92
C GLN A 11 23.22 2.06 9.72
N ASN A 12 23.30 0.95 9.00
CA ASN A 12 22.17 0.06 8.81
C ASN A 12 21.74 -0.54 10.16
N SER A 13 22.69 -0.93 11.00
CA SER A 13 22.36 -1.47 12.33
C SER A 13 21.70 -0.42 13.21
N ILE A 14 22.21 0.81 13.17
CA ILE A 14 21.64 1.92 13.94
C ILE A 14 20.23 2.22 13.42
N LEU A 15 20.05 2.25 12.13
CA LEU A 15 18.74 2.49 11.54
C LEU A 15 17.74 1.41 11.91
N GLU A 16 18.16 0.15 11.84
CA GLU A 16 17.30 -0.96 12.23
C GLU A 16 16.92 -0.89 13.71
N ASN A 17 17.88 -0.58 14.58
CA ASN A 17 17.59 -0.42 16.00
C ASN A 17 16.64 0.75 16.23
N PHE A 18 16.88 1.85 15.56
CA PHE A 18 16.04 3.04 15.65
C PHE A 18 14.61 2.73 15.25
N LEU A 19 14.42 2.05 14.12
CA LEU A 19 13.10 1.68 13.63
C LEU A 19 12.41 0.68 14.57
N SER A 20 13.18 -0.19 15.21
CA SER A 20 12.64 -1.18 16.14
C SER A 20 12.23 -0.59 17.47
N GLN A 21 12.92 0.45 17.92
CA GLN A 21 12.75 1.01 19.28
C GLN A 21 11.85 2.24 19.31
N LYS A 22 11.85 3.03 18.25
CA LYS A 22 11.24 4.35 18.28
C LYS A 22 9.72 4.30 18.32
N GLU A 23 9.13 3.35 17.64
CA GLU A 23 7.68 3.23 17.59
C GLU A 23 7.29 1.78 17.79
N PRO A 24 6.70 1.45 18.95
CA PRO A 24 6.09 0.15 19.08
C PRO A 24 5.02 0.06 18.01
N ILE A 25 5.08 -0.99 17.22
CA ILE A 25 4.13 -1.22 16.14
C ILE A 25 2.72 -1.24 16.72
N ASN A 26 1.84 -0.41 16.17
CA ASN A 26 0.44 -0.49 16.49
C ASN A 26 -0.07 -1.85 16.01
N LYS A 27 -0.61 -2.64 16.93
CA LYS A 27 -1.08 -3.99 16.62
C LYS A 27 -2.16 -4.00 15.55
N GLU A 28 -3.00 -3.00 15.53
CA GLU A 28 -4.06 -2.90 14.52
C GLU A 28 -3.47 -2.71 13.12
N ILE A 29 -2.47 -1.85 13.00
CA ILE A 29 -1.79 -1.62 11.73
C ILE A 29 -1.06 -2.89 11.28
N LEU A 30 -0.36 -3.54 12.20
CA LEU A 30 0.34 -4.78 11.88
C LEU A 30 -0.64 -5.85 11.43
N ASN A 31 -1.76 -6.00 12.13
CA ASN A 31 -2.79 -6.96 11.77
C ASN A 31 -3.35 -6.69 10.38
N GLU A 32 -3.60 -5.43 10.06
CA GLU A 32 -4.10 -5.06 8.73
C GLU A 32 -3.09 -5.40 7.64
N LEU A 33 -1.80 -5.11 7.89
CA LEU A 33 -0.74 -5.41 6.92
C LEU A 33 -0.56 -6.91 6.73
N GLU A 34 -0.57 -7.68 7.81
CA GLU A 34 -0.45 -9.12 7.73
C GLU A 34 -1.66 -9.74 7.03
N LYS A 35 -2.84 -9.21 7.25
CA LYS A 35 -4.04 -9.66 6.60
C LYS A 35 -4.01 -9.35 5.10
N LEU A 36 -3.49 -8.17 4.75
CA LEU A 36 -3.43 -7.71 3.37
C LEU A 36 -2.35 -8.44 2.57
N TYR A 37 -1.16 -8.58 3.13
CA TYR A 37 -0.01 -9.17 2.45
C TYR A 37 0.17 -10.66 2.72
N GLY A 38 -0.43 -11.17 3.80
CA GLY A 38 -0.25 -12.55 4.20
C GLY A 38 1.19 -12.84 4.59
N GLU A 39 1.66 -14.03 4.23
CA GLU A 39 3.03 -14.46 4.56
C GLU A 39 4.10 -13.61 3.86
N GLU A 40 3.74 -13.01 2.75
CA GLU A 40 4.67 -12.15 2.00
C GLU A 40 5.21 -11.02 2.85
N TYR A 41 4.42 -10.52 3.81
CA TYR A 41 4.84 -9.44 4.68
C TYR A 41 6.15 -9.76 5.40
N GLN A 42 6.34 -11.00 5.77
CA GLN A 42 7.54 -11.43 6.49
C GLN A 42 8.79 -11.44 5.61
N THR A 43 8.61 -11.42 4.29
CA THR A 43 9.73 -11.39 3.35
C THR A 43 10.26 -9.98 3.12
N PHE A 44 9.53 -8.96 3.53
CA PHE A 44 9.93 -7.57 3.33
C PHE A 44 11.07 -7.18 4.26
N THR A 45 11.87 -6.23 3.79
CA THR A 45 12.95 -5.67 4.62
C THR A 45 12.34 -4.82 5.74
N LYS A 46 13.14 -4.53 6.75
CA LYS A 46 12.69 -3.64 7.84
C LYS A 46 12.33 -2.24 7.32
N VAL A 47 13.07 -1.76 6.33
CA VAL A 47 12.80 -0.45 5.72
C VAL A 47 11.46 -0.46 5.00
N GLN A 48 11.17 -1.52 4.24
CA GLN A 48 9.88 -1.67 3.57
C GLN A 48 8.74 -1.76 4.57
N LYS A 49 8.91 -2.57 5.62
CA LYS A 49 7.89 -2.70 6.67
C LYS A 49 7.63 -1.37 7.37
N ALA A 50 8.69 -0.65 7.71
CA ALA A 50 8.56 0.65 8.37
C ALA A 50 7.81 1.65 7.50
N TYR A 51 8.10 1.67 6.21
CA TYR A 51 7.42 2.53 5.26
C TYR A 51 5.91 2.21 5.22
N LEU A 52 5.56 0.93 5.12
CA LEU A 52 4.17 0.51 5.07
C LEU A 52 3.44 0.83 6.38
N GLU A 53 4.08 0.56 7.51
CA GLU A 53 3.48 0.81 8.83
C GLU A 53 3.25 2.29 9.07
N LYS A 54 4.20 3.10 8.68
CA LYS A 54 4.12 4.56 8.85
C LYS A 54 3.03 5.17 7.99
N ASN A 55 2.83 4.66 6.79
CA ASN A 55 2.02 5.34 5.79
C ASN A 55 0.68 4.68 5.49
N LEU A 56 0.34 3.57 6.15
CA LEU A 56 -0.89 2.85 5.86
C LEU A 56 -2.12 3.76 5.93
N ASN A 57 -2.24 4.54 7.00
CA ASN A 57 -3.36 5.45 7.15
C ASN A 57 -3.40 6.50 6.05
N ASN A 58 -2.24 7.02 5.68
CA ASN A 58 -2.15 8.03 4.60
C ASN A 58 -2.61 7.43 3.27
N PHE A 59 -2.19 6.21 2.98
CA PHE A 59 -2.64 5.52 1.76
C PHE A 59 -4.14 5.39 1.73
N GLN A 60 -4.74 4.98 2.85
CA GLN A 60 -6.18 4.79 2.95
C GLN A 60 -6.93 6.11 2.79
N VAL A 61 -6.45 7.17 3.44
CA VAL A 61 -7.09 8.49 3.35
C VAL A 61 -7.02 9.05 1.93
N ILE A 62 -5.86 8.96 1.30
CA ILE A 62 -5.67 9.48 -0.05
C ILE A 62 -6.55 8.71 -1.04
N THR A 63 -6.53 7.38 -0.93
CA THR A 63 -7.30 6.52 -1.83
C THR A 63 -8.80 6.73 -1.64
N GLN A 64 -9.27 6.83 -0.41
CA GLN A 64 -10.67 7.07 -0.12
C GLN A 64 -11.12 8.43 -0.63
N ARG A 65 -10.26 9.45 -0.53
CA ARG A 65 -10.58 10.79 -1.03
C ARG A 65 -10.78 10.77 -2.54
N VAL A 66 -9.93 10.08 -3.27
CA VAL A 66 -10.06 9.95 -4.72
C VAL A 66 -11.31 9.15 -5.07
N LEU A 67 -11.55 8.05 -4.36
CA LEU A 67 -12.73 7.22 -4.59
C LEU A 67 -14.01 8.00 -4.35
N THR A 68 -14.07 8.78 -3.29
CA THR A 68 -15.22 9.63 -2.99
C THR A 68 -15.47 10.64 -4.10
N ARG A 69 -14.40 11.21 -4.65
CA ARG A 69 -14.49 12.17 -5.74
C ARG A 69 -14.95 11.53 -7.03
N LEU A 70 -14.47 10.33 -7.33
CA LEU A 70 -14.91 9.58 -8.52
C LEU A 70 -16.35 9.11 -8.39
N GLY A 71 -16.77 8.80 -7.17
CA GLY A 71 -18.09 8.26 -6.88
C GLY A 71 -18.19 6.77 -7.16
N TYR A 72 -19.36 6.23 -6.94
CA TYR A 72 -19.64 4.81 -7.21
C TYR A 72 -19.73 4.60 -8.72
N PRO A 73 -19.21 3.47 -9.25
CA PRO A 73 -19.34 3.24 -10.70
C PRO A 73 -20.82 3.25 -11.13
N PRO A 74 -21.19 4.12 -12.09
CA PRO A 74 -22.60 4.30 -12.42
C PRO A 74 -23.31 3.02 -12.84
N LEU A 75 -22.65 2.17 -13.62
CA LEU A 75 -23.26 0.90 -14.04
C LEU A 75 -23.52 0.00 -12.84
N ALA A 76 -22.56 -0.08 -11.91
CA ALA A 76 -22.72 -0.91 -10.71
C ALA A 76 -23.84 -0.38 -9.81
N ALA A 77 -23.96 0.95 -9.71
CA ALA A 77 -25.03 1.57 -8.94
C ALA A 77 -26.39 1.23 -9.56
N LYS A 78 -26.47 1.29 -10.88
CA LYS A 78 -27.70 0.96 -11.62
C LYS A 78 -28.09 -0.50 -11.42
N LEU A 79 -27.11 -1.40 -11.42
CA LEU A 79 -27.34 -2.83 -11.24
C LEU A 79 -27.47 -3.23 -9.77
N LYS A 80 -27.22 -2.28 -8.85
CA LYS A 80 -27.26 -2.51 -7.40
C LYS A 80 -26.33 -3.63 -6.94
N ILE A 81 -25.14 -3.67 -7.50
CA ILE A 81 -24.12 -4.65 -7.13
C ILE A 81 -23.03 -3.99 -6.32
N GLY A 82 -22.39 -4.78 -5.48
CA GLY A 82 -21.23 -4.40 -4.69
C GLY A 82 -20.18 -5.49 -4.78
N GLY A 83 -19.02 -5.22 -4.23
CA GLY A 83 -17.94 -6.19 -4.24
C GLY A 83 -16.66 -5.59 -3.70
N ALA A 84 -15.61 -6.40 -3.72
CA ALA A 84 -14.30 -5.97 -3.28
C ALA A 84 -13.24 -6.62 -4.15
N ASN A 85 -12.14 -5.92 -4.35
CA ASN A 85 -10.99 -6.48 -5.05
C ASN A 85 -9.71 -6.08 -4.36
N VAL A 86 -8.62 -6.75 -4.74
CA VAL A 86 -7.28 -6.44 -4.24
C VAL A 86 -6.44 -6.02 -5.42
N ILE A 87 -5.82 -4.85 -5.28
CA ILE A 87 -4.93 -4.25 -6.27
C ILE A 87 -3.53 -4.24 -5.72
N GLU A 88 -2.55 -4.53 -6.55
CA GLU A 88 -1.15 -4.42 -6.13
C GLU A 88 -0.31 -3.77 -7.21
N PHE A 89 0.79 -3.17 -6.80
CA PHE A 89 1.79 -2.59 -7.70
C PHE A 89 3.10 -2.39 -6.95
N MET A 90 4.18 -2.21 -7.70
CA MET A 90 5.45 -1.80 -7.12
C MET A 90 5.54 -0.29 -7.18
N PHE A 91 5.84 0.33 -6.05
CA PHE A 91 6.02 1.77 -5.94
C PHE A 91 7.50 2.07 -5.76
N HIS A 92 8.03 2.97 -6.58
CA HIS A 92 9.46 3.23 -6.66
C HIS A 92 9.82 4.60 -6.04
N PRO A 93 11.10 4.76 -5.62
CA PRO A 93 11.52 6.02 -4.99
C PRO A 93 11.31 7.27 -5.85
N ASP A 94 11.31 7.12 -7.18
CA ASP A 94 11.07 8.24 -8.08
C ASP A 94 9.58 8.58 -8.24
N GLY A 95 8.71 7.82 -7.56
CA GLY A 95 7.26 8.04 -7.62
C GLY A 95 6.57 7.32 -8.75
N SER A 96 7.29 6.54 -9.56
CA SER A 96 6.69 5.72 -10.61
C SER A 96 6.11 4.43 -10.03
N ILE A 97 5.21 3.82 -10.78
CA ILE A 97 4.66 2.51 -10.42
C ILE A 97 4.86 1.53 -11.57
N THR A 98 4.99 0.25 -11.22
CA THR A 98 5.09 -0.84 -12.18
C THR A 98 4.21 -2.00 -11.73
N ASN A 99 3.80 -2.83 -12.69
CA ASN A 99 3.03 -4.06 -12.43
C ASN A 99 1.71 -3.81 -11.71
N LEU A 100 1.02 -2.73 -12.07
CA LEU A 100 -0.31 -2.45 -11.53
C LEU A 100 -1.29 -3.51 -12.02
N ARG A 101 -1.91 -4.22 -11.10
CA ARG A 101 -2.80 -5.32 -11.45
C ARG A 101 -3.80 -5.65 -10.35
N VAL A 102 -4.87 -6.31 -10.74
CA VAL A 102 -5.84 -6.92 -9.83
C VAL A 102 -5.34 -8.31 -9.48
N THR A 103 -5.11 -8.58 -8.20
CA THR A 103 -4.69 -9.90 -7.74
C THR A 103 -5.86 -10.75 -7.28
N ASN A 104 -6.90 -10.11 -6.77
CA ASN A 104 -8.14 -10.78 -6.37
C ASN A 104 -9.29 -10.02 -6.98
N SER A 105 -9.96 -10.63 -7.94
CA SER A 105 -11.05 -9.97 -8.65
C SER A 105 -12.29 -9.85 -7.77
N SER A 106 -13.05 -8.78 -7.99
CA SER A 106 -14.36 -8.59 -7.38
C SER A 106 -15.41 -9.53 -7.98
N GLY A 107 -15.08 -10.18 -9.09
CA GLY A 107 -16.05 -10.93 -9.89
C GLY A 107 -16.78 -10.07 -10.91
N TYR A 108 -16.53 -8.77 -10.91
CA TYR A 108 -17.18 -7.82 -11.83
C TYR A 108 -16.12 -6.95 -12.49
N GLU A 109 -16.09 -6.97 -13.81
CA GLU A 109 -15.13 -6.17 -14.56
C GLU A 109 -15.25 -4.67 -14.27
N VAL A 110 -16.48 -4.20 -14.02
CA VAL A 110 -16.72 -2.78 -13.73
C VAL A 110 -15.94 -2.32 -12.51
N PHE A 111 -15.90 -3.13 -11.45
CA PHE A 111 -15.13 -2.77 -10.25
C PHE A 111 -13.64 -2.95 -10.47
N ASP A 112 -13.24 -3.99 -11.16
CA ASP A 112 -11.82 -4.27 -11.35
C ASP A 112 -11.16 -3.16 -12.18
N LYS A 113 -11.81 -2.72 -13.24
CA LYS A 113 -11.33 -1.59 -14.04
C LYS A 113 -11.33 -0.30 -13.24
N TYR A 114 -12.39 -0.07 -12.48
CA TYR A 114 -12.52 1.15 -11.69
C TYR A 114 -11.41 1.28 -10.64
N SER A 115 -11.07 0.17 -10.00
CA SER A 115 -9.98 0.17 -9.01
C SER A 115 -8.64 0.48 -9.64
N LEU A 116 -8.38 0.00 -10.85
CA LEU A 116 -7.15 0.34 -11.57
C LEU A 116 -7.09 1.83 -11.87
N GLU A 117 -8.18 2.42 -12.34
CA GLU A 117 -8.27 3.86 -12.58
C GLU A 117 -8.07 4.65 -11.28
N LEU A 118 -8.68 4.19 -10.20
CA LEU A 118 -8.54 4.79 -8.89
C LEU A 118 -7.07 4.91 -8.48
N ILE A 119 -6.33 3.82 -8.60
CA ILE A 119 -4.92 3.80 -8.24
C ILE A 119 -4.10 4.68 -9.18
N GLU A 120 -4.41 4.68 -10.47
CA GLU A 120 -3.71 5.52 -11.45
C GLU A 120 -3.83 7.01 -11.13
N ILE A 121 -4.89 7.40 -10.45
CA ILE A 121 -5.06 8.78 -9.99
C ILE A 121 -4.39 8.98 -8.64
N ALA A 122 -4.65 8.06 -7.70
CA ALA A 122 -4.26 8.23 -6.30
C ALA A 122 -2.76 8.12 -6.05
N TYR A 123 -2.06 7.27 -6.81
CA TYR A 123 -0.65 6.97 -6.51
C TYR A 123 0.25 8.20 -6.57
N LYS A 124 -0.15 9.21 -7.31
CA LYS A 124 0.64 10.45 -7.46
C LYS A 124 0.74 11.21 -6.15
N ASP A 125 -0.20 10.99 -5.24
CA ASP A 125 -0.24 11.66 -3.95
C ASP A 125 0.31 10.81 -2.81
N TYR A 126 0.67 9.56 -3.07
CA TYR A 126 1.24 8.70 -2.02
C TYR A 126 2.65 9.14 -1.65
N PRO A 127 3.00 9.10 -0.36
CA PRO A 127 4.39 9.34 0.05
C PRO A 127 5.32 8.34 -0.61
N ARG A 128 6.41 8.84 -1.17
CA ARG A 128 7.35 7.98 -1.90
C ARG A 128 8.21 7.15 -0.95
N PRO A 129 8.48 5.89 -1.29
CA PRO A 129 9.37 5.07 -0.49
C PRO A 129 10.84 5.41 -0.76
N THR A 130 11.71 5.03 0.14
CA THR A 130 13.15 5.14 -0.08
C THR A 130 13.71 3.95 -0.86
N THR A 131 12.99 2.85 -0.87
CA THR A 131 13.31 1.66 -1.66
C THR A 131 12.02 1.16 -2.28
N SER A 132 12.11 0.54 -3.46
CA SER A 132 10.93 0.01 -4.15
C SER A 132 10.16 -0.93 -3.22
N THR A 133 8.87 -0.69 -3.10
CA THR A 133 8.03 -1.40 -2.14
C THR A 133 6.72 -1.79 -2.81
N LYS A 134 6.28 -3.02 -2.57
CA LYS A 134 4.98 -3.48 -3.06
C LYS A 134 3.88 -2.84 -2.23
N LEU A 135 2.97 -2.14 -2.89
CA LEU A 135 1.77 -1.62 -2.26
C LEU A 135 0.59 -2.50 -2.67
N LYS A 136 -0.30 -2.71 -1.71
CA LYS A 136 -1.49 -3.53 -1.89
C LYS A 136 -2.68 -2.82 -1.27
N PHE A 137 -3.81 -2.89 -1.95
CA PHE A 137 -5.04 -2.23 -1.49
C PHE A 137 -6.22 -3.18 -1.65
N ASN A 138 -7.01 -3.28 -0.59
CA ASN A 138 -8.31 -3.93 -0.65
C ASN A 138 -9.35 -2.85 -0.86
N VAL A 139 -9.95 -2.79 -2.06
CA VAL A 139 -10.92 -1.77 -2.41
C VAL A 139 -12.31 -2.37 -2.33
N ARG A 140 -13.15 -1.77 -1.50
CA ARG A 140 -14.49 -2.28 -1.26
C ARG A 140 -15.52 -1.32 -1.84
N TYR A 141 -16.46 -1.87 -2.59
CA TYR A 141 -17.59 -1.14 -3.17
C TYR A 141 -18.86 -1.60 -2.50
N GLN A 142 -19.54 -0.66 -1.87
CA GLN A 142 -20.69 -0.97 -1.06
C GLN A 142 -21.76 0.10 -1.24
N LEU A 143 -22.95 -0.32 -1.62
CA LEU A 143 -24.12 0.57 -1.69
C LEU A 143 -24.89 0.50 -0.38
N TYR A 144 -25.41 1.65 0.02
CA TYR A 144 -26.24 1.76 1.22
C TYR A 144 -27.69 1.97 0.87
#